data_ecfb29e7994f01edf50df9056c62eadb
#
_entry.id   ecfb29e7994f01edf50df9056c62eadb
#
_cell.length_a   1.000
_cell.length_b   1.000
_cell.length_c   1.000
_cell.angle_alpha   90.00
_cell.angle_beta   90.00
_cell.angle_gamma   90.00
#
_symmetry.space_group_name_H-M   'P 1'
#
loop_
_entity.id
_entity.type
_entity.pdbx_description
1 polymer ?
#
loop_
_entity_poly.entity_id
_entity_poly.type
_entity_poly.pdbx_seq_one_letter_code
_entity_poly.pdbx_strand_id
1 'polypeptide(L)'
;MGLIDWIFPKECLSCGKASYLCFDCKKTLNPHPELCPSCHRPSKGFSLCRACRSEEKMVLEGIIVGFSYEKWLKKLILKLKFYHQHSVGEFLSQRAELLVLTHEELAKAVDENNLVISWVPSHWWRHYFEKGYNQSQLLAQDLAKRLRLPSFSLAKKRKNTASQLTLKRLERLTNLQGAFVAQNLDKIKKSLILLVDDVTTTGATLNQLAMEIKKMRPDLKIWLVLARKIS
;
A
#
# COMPACT_ATOMS: atom_id res chain seq x y z
N MET A 1 -3.94 -16.86 27.07
CA MET A 1 -4.94 -15.77 27.14
C MET A 1 -4.45 -14.80 28.20
N GLY A 2 -4.09 -13.59 27.79
CA GLY A 2 -3.59 -12.57 28.73
C GLY A 2 -4.75 -11.85 29.42
N LEU A 3 -4.50 -11.28 30.62
CA LEU A 3 -5.46 -10.47 31.40
C LEU A 3 -6.12 -9.36 30.55
N ILE A 4 -5.40 -8.83 29.56
CA ILE A 4 -5.86 -7.80 28.64
C ILE A 4 -6.97 -8.32 27.70
N ASP A 5 -6.94 -9.59 27.28
CA ASP A 5 -7.98 -10.20 26.46
C ASP A 5 -9.33 -10.35 27.19
N TRP A 6 -9.31 -10.32 28.50
CA TRP A 6 -10.50 -10.38 29.36
C TRP A 6 -11.17 -9.01 29.53
N ILE A 7 -10.37 -7.94 29.54
CA ILE A 7 -10.86 -6.56 29.67
C ILE A 7 -11.31 -5.99 28.32
N PHE A 8 -10.69 -6.43 27.23
CA PHE A 8 -11.02 -6.04 25.84
C PHE A 8 -11.25 -7.28 24.98
N PRO A 9 -12.46 -7.86 25.00
CA PRO A 9 -12.77 -9.03 24.21
C PRO A 9 -12.53 -8.76 22.73
N LYS A 10 -11.92 -9.74 22.05
CA LYS A 10 -11.65 -9.68 20.62
C LYS A 10 -12.98 -9.79 19.86
N GLU A 11 -13.60 -8.67 19.58
CA GLU A 11 -14.84 -8.60 18.82
C GLU A 11 -14.57 -8.37 17.33
N CYS A 12 -15.33 -9.06 16.48
CA CYS A 12 -15.28 -8.85 15.05
C CYS A 12 -15.70 -7.42 14.72
N LEU A 13 -14.80 -6.70 14.06
CA LEU A 13 -14.97 -5.29 13.73
C LEU A 13 -16.15 -5.01 12.79
N SER A 14 -16.72 -6.05 12.20
CA SER A 14 -17.90 -5.99 11.34
C SER A 14 -19.19 -6.40 12.05
N CYS A 15 -19.21 -7.55 12.76
CA CYS A 15 -20.44 -8.13 13.30
C CYS A 15 -20.44 -8.36 14.82
N GLY A 16 -19.38 -8.02 15.56
CA GLY A 16 -19.29 -8.17 17.00
C GLY A 16 -19.01 -9.59 17.52
N LYS A 17 -18.97 -10.64 16.67
CA LYS A 17 -18.63 -12.01 17.09
C LYS A 17 -17.21 -12.07 17.65
N ALA A 18 -16.93 -13.06 18.52
CA ALA A 18 -15.61 -13.26 19.11
C ALA A 18 -14.54 -13.59 18.05
N SER A 19 -13.84 -12.59 17.56
CA SER A 19 -12.66 -12.61 16.69
C SER A 19 -12.46 -11.20 16.14
N TYR A 20 -11.25 -10.73 15.91
CA TYR A 20 -11.02 -9.42 15.28
C TYR A 20 -11.64 -9.30 13.88
N LEU A 21 -11.67 -10.38 13.13
CA LEU A 21 -12.40 -10.52 11.88
C LEU A 21 -12.81 -11.97 11.71
N CYS A 22 -14.08 -12.27 11.94
CA CYS A 22 -14.59 -13.63 11.87
C CYS A 22 -14.58 -14.15 10.41
N PHE A 23 -14.64 -15.48 10.28
CA PHE A 23 -14.60 -16.14 8.98
C PHE A 23 -15.71 -15.66 8.03
N ASP A 24 -16.94 -15.49 8.54
CA ASP A 24 -18.07 -15.01 7.74
C ASP A 24 -17.80 -13.60 7.18
N CYS A 25 -17.30 -12.70 8.02
CA CYS A 25 -16.96 -11.35 7.58
C CYS A 25 -15.77 -11.30 6.63
N LYS A 26 -14.80 -12.20 6.76
CA LYS A 26 -13.72 -12.35 5.77
C LYS A 26 -14.24 -12.73 4.38
N LYS A 27 -15.24 -13.59 4.32
CA LYS A 27 -15.87 -14.00 3.05
C LYS A 27 -16.67 -12.89 2.37
N THR A 28 -17.15 -11.90 3.12
CA THR A 28 -17.88 -10.75 2.55
C THR A 28 -16.96 -9.70 1.93
N LEU A 29 -15.64 -9.90 2.00
CA LEU A 29 -14.66 -9.04 1.35
C LEU A 29 -14.68 -9.23 -0.15
N ASN A 30 -15.18 -8.24 -0.85
CA ASN A 30 -15.13 -8.25 -2.30
C ASN A 30 -13.68 -8.00 -2.77
N PRO A 31 -13.09 -8.94 -3.54
CA PRO A 31 -11.83 -8.68 -4.18
C PRO A 31 -11.99 -7.50 -5.15
N HIS A 32 -10.96 -6.69 -5.26
CA HIS A 32 -10.98 -5.61 -6.23
C HIS A 32 -10.81 -6.20 -7.64
N PRO A 33 -11.61 -5.76 -8.65
CA PRO A 33 -11.41 -6.20 -10.02
C PRO A 33 -10.04 -5.75 -10.54
N GLU A 34 -9.45 -6.54 -11.46
CA GLU A 34 -8.20 -6.20 -12.12
C GLU A 34 -8.39 -5.04 -13.09
N LEU A 35 -7.96 -3.85 -12.71
CA LEU A 35 -8.13 -2.63 -13.47
C LEU A 35 -6.79 -1.92 -13.72
N CYS A 36 -6.69 -1.29 -14.87
CA CYS A 36 -5.61 -0.36 -15.16
C CYS A 36 -5.58 0.76 -14.10
N PRO A 37 -4.44 1.01 -13.43
CA PRO A 37 -4.36 2.00 -12.36
C PRO A 37 -4.62 3.44 -12.83
N SER A 38 -4.45 3.73 -14.11
CA SER A 38 -4.63 5.06 -14.70
C SER A 38 -6.06 5.31 -15.20
N CYS A 39 -6.56 4.46 -16.10
CA CYS A 39 -7.87 4.70 -16.77
C CYS A 39 -9.02 3.83 -16.26
N HIS A 40 -8.78 2.92 -15.32
CA HIS A 40 -9.74 2.02 -14.68
C HIS A 40 -10.45 1.04 -15.63
N ARG A 41 -10.00 0.89 -16.87
CA ARG A 41 -10.46 -0.18 -17.75
C ARG A 41 -9.90 -1.52 -17.29
N PRO A 42 -10.58 -2.65 -17.56
CA PRO A 42 -10.06 -3.98 -17.23
C PRO A 42 -8.62 -4.15 -17.75
N SER A 43 -7.75 -4.68 -16.92
CA SER A 43 -6.34 -4.89 -17.25
C SER A 43 -5.77 -6.04 -16.41
N LYS A 44 -5.36 -7.12 -17.10
CA LYS A 44 -4.83 -8.33 -16.47
C LYS A 44 -3.66 -8.01 -15.55
N GLY A 45 -3.65 -8.60 -14.37
CA GLY A 45 -2.59 -8.44 -13.39
C GLY A 45 -2.47 -7.02 -12.84
N PHE A 46 -3.54 -6.21 -12.85
CA PHE A 46 -3.52 -4.83 -12.35
C PHE A 46 -2.48 -3.92 -13.02
N SER A 47 -1.97 -4.29 -14.18
CA SER A 47 -0.93 -3.55 -14.90
C SER A 47 -1.49 -2.32 -15.65
N LEU A 48 -0.61 -1.40 -16.06
CA LEU A 48 -0.99 -0.36 -16.99
C LEU A 48 -1.43 -0.97 -18.33
N CYS A 49 -2.59 -0.60 -18.84
CA CYS A 49 -3.02 -1.00 -20.17
C CYS A 49 -2.13 -0.36 -21.26
N ARG A 50 -2.10 -0.96 -22.46
CA ARG A 50 -1.23 -0.51 -23.56
C ARG A 50 -1.35 1.00 -23.83
N ALA A 51 -2.58 1.53 -23.92
CA ALA A 51 -2.81 2.94 -24.19
C ALA A 51 -2.25 3.88 -23.09
N CYS A 52 -2.43 3.53 -21.78
CA CYS A 52 -1.90 4.34 -20.71
C CYS A 52 -0.37 4.23 -20.56
N ARG A 53 0.21 3.12 -20.98
CA ARG A 53 1.66 2.92 -21.02
C ARG A 53 2.29 3.75 -22.13
N SER A 54 1.71 3.76 -23.34
CA SER A 54 2.23 4.55 -24.46
C SER A 54 2.10 6.06 -24.26
N GLU A 55 1.14 6.51 -23.45
CA GLU A 55 0.96 7.93 -23.10
C GLU A 55 1.74 8.34 -21.84
N GLU A 56 2.56 7.46 -21.27
CA GLU A 56 3.40 7.70 -20.07
C GLU A 56 2.63 8.31 -18.89
N LYS A 57 1.34 7.99 -18.77
CA LYS A 57 0.46 8.56 -17.74
C LYS A 57 0.90 8.27 -16.31
N MET A 58 1.61 7.16 -16.12
CA MET A 58 2.18 6.75 -14.83
C MET A 58 3.52 6.06 -15.06
N VAL A 59 4.43 6.21 -14.11
CA VAL A 59 5.73 5.53 -14.11
C VAL A 59 5.73 4.20 -13.33
N LEU A 60 4.60 3.87 -12.70
CA LEU A 60 4.36 2.57 -12.05
C LEU A 60 4.06 1.51 -13.12
N GLU A 61 4.53 0.28 -12.91
CA GLU A 61 4.14 -0.87 -13.74
C GLU A 61 2.67 -1.27 -13.52
N GLY A 62 2.23 -1.21 -12.27
CA GLY A 62 0.85 -1.51 -11.89
C GLY A 62 0.56 -1.24 -10.41
N ILE A 63 -0.72 -1.39 -10.04
CA ILE A 63 -1.21 -1.24 -8.68
C ILE A 63 -2.06 -2.45 -8.32
N ILE A 64 -1.51 -3.38 -7.55
CA ILE A 64 -2.23 -4.56 -7.06
C ILE A 64 -3.14 -4.13 -5.92
N VAL A 65 -4.42 -4.42 -6.05
CA VAL A 65 -5.44 -4.01 -5.09
C VAL A 65 -6.09 -5.22 -4.47
N GLY A 66 -5.94 -5.38 -3.15
CA GLY A 66 -6.50 -6.51 -2.42
C GLY A 66 -8.00 -6.47 -2.29
N PHE A 67 -8.53 -5.30 -1.98
CA PHE A 67 -9.95 -5.12 -1.68
C PHE A 67 -10.46 -3.78 -2.15
N SER A 68 -11.72 -3.75 -2.55
CA SER A 68 -12.46 -2.49 -2.74
C SER A 68 -12.63 -1.79 -1.39
N TYR A 69 -12.38 -0.47 -1.35
CA TYR A 69 -12.47 0.33 -0.13
C TYR A 69 -13.93 0.63 0.21
N GLU A 70 -14.62 -0.38 0.75
CA GLU A 70 -16.01 -0.33 1.17
C GLU A 70 -16.17 -0.01 2.66
N LYS A 71 -17.41 0.15 3.12
CA LYS A 71 -17.76 0.62 4.48
C LYS A 71 -16.97 -0.07 5.61
N TRP A 72 -16.81 -1.38 5.56
CA TRP A 72 -16.15 -2.10 6.63
C TRP A 72 -14.61 -2.16 6.49
N LEU A 73 -14.06 -2.22 5.27
CA LEU A 73 -12.62 -2.07 5.06
C LEU A 73 -12.14 -0.70 5.54
N LYS A 74 -12.97 0.35 5.34
CA LYS A 74 -12.72 1.67 5.93
C LYS A 74 -12.61 1.60 7.45
N LYS A 75 -13.50 0.85 8.13
CA LYS A 75 -13.44 0.65 9.58
C LYS A 75 -12.15 -0.08 10.00
N LEU A 76 -11.74 -1.14 9.27
CA LEU A 76 -10.49 -1.87 9.51
C LEU A 76 -9.27 -0.95 9.42
N ILE A 77 -9.16 -0.19 8.35
CA ILE A 77 -8.03 0.72 8.14
C ILE A 77 -8.02 1.85 9.18
N LEU A 78 -9.18 2.36 9.58
CA LEU A 78 -9.27 3.31 10.68
C LEU A 78 -8.80 2.69 12.01
N LYS A 79 -9.17 1.45 12.28
CA LYS A 79 -8.71 0.72 13.48
C LYS A 79 -7.20 0.47 13.44
N LEU A 80 -6.63 0.11 12.30
CA LEU A 80 -5.19 0.04 12.12
C LEU A 80 -4.54 1.40 12.41
N LYS A 81 -5.13 2.51 11.93
CA LYS A 81 -4.59 3.87 12.08
C LYS A 81 -4.62 4.41 13.50
N PHE A 82 -5.66 4.14 14.26
CA PHE A 82 -5.91 4.81 15.53
C PHE A 82 -5.79 3.91 16.77
N TYR A 83 -5.89 2.59 16.61
CA TYR A 83 -5.98 1.67 17.75
C TYR A 83 -4.84 0.64 17.82
N HIS A 84 -3.80 0.78 16.98
CA HIS A 84 -2.61 -0.12 16.99
C HIS A 84 -2.97 -1.61 16.95
N GLN A 85 -4.06 -1.98 16.25
CA GLN A 85 -4.50 -3.36 16.21
C GLN A 85 -3.64 -4.20 15.26
N HIS A 86 -2.61 -4.84 15.80
CA HIS A 86 -1.67 -5.68 15.07
C HIS A 86 -2.35 -6.79 14.24
N SER A 87 -3.44 -7.38 14.75
CA SER A 87 -4.20 -8.42 14.03
C SER A 87 -4.85 -7.94 12.72
N VAL A 88 -5.21 -6.66 12.63
CA VAL A 88 -5.68 -6.07 11.37
C VAL A 88 -4.53 -5.94 10.38
N GLY A 89 -3.37 -5.49 10.86
CA GLY A 89 -2.16 -5.42 10.05
C GLY A 89 -1.76 -6.79 9.51
N GLU A 90 -1.75 -7.79 10.36
CA GLU A 90 -1.45 -9.18 9.99
C GLU A 90 -2.40 -9.70 8.90
N PHE A 91 -3.71 -9.51 9.05
CA PHE A 91 -4.69 -9.90 8.03
C PHE A 91 -4.46 -9.21 6.69
N LEU A 92 -4.18 -7.90 6.69
CA LEU A 92 -3.91 -7.15 5.47
C LEU A 92 -2.61 -7.60 4.80
N SER A 93 -1.58 -7.86 5.59
CA SER A 93 -0.29 -8.36 5.08
C SER A 93 -0.39 -9.79 4.53
N GLN A 94 -1.16 -10.68 5.15
CA GLN A 94 -1.46 -12.03 4.61
C GLN A 94 -2.17 -11.94 3.26
N ARG A 95 -3.10 -10.99 3.11
CA ARG A 95 -3.77 -10.79 1.84
C ARG A 95 -2.83 -10.22 0.78
N ALA A 96 -1.98 -9.27 1.16
CA ALA A 96 -0.96 -8.73 0.27
C ALA A 96 0.03 -9.82 -0.19
N GLU A 97 0.47 -10.69 0.72
CA GLU A 97 1.31 -11.85 0.43
C GLU A 97 0.68 -12.76 -0.64
N LEU A 98 -0.58 -13.15 -0.44
CA LEU A 98 -1.31 -13.98 -1.41
C LEU A 98 -1.35 -13.31 -2.80
N LEU A 99 -1.63 -12.01 -2.86
CA LEU A 99 -1.69 -11.27 -4.12
C LEU A 99 -0.33 -11.19 -4.82
N VAL A 100 0.74 -11.00 -4.07
CA VAL A 100 2.10 -10.97 -4.60
C VAL A 100 2.47 -12.34 -5.17
N LEU A 101 2.19 -13.42 -4.44
CA LEU A 101 2.51 -14.78 -4.85
C LEU A 101 1.62 -15.33 -5.98
N THR A 102 0.44 -14.74 -6.20
CA THR A 102 -0.43 -15.09 -7.33
C THR A 102 -0.21 -14.22 -8.57
N HIS A 103 0.57 -13.16 -8.44
CA HIS A 103 0.91 -12.29 -9.58
C HIS A 103 2.19 -12.78 -10.26
N GLU A 104 2.11 -13.16 -11.53
CA GLU A 104 3.18 -13.86 -12.27
C GLU A 104 4.56 -13.17 -12.15
N GLU A 105 4.65 -11.87 -12.47
CA GLU A 105 5.93 -11.12 -12.42
C GLU A 105 6.46 -10.98 -10.99
N LEU A 106 5.58 -10.73 -10.00
CA LEU A 106 6.01 -10.55 -8.61
C LEU A 106 6.38 -11.88 -7.95
N ALA A 107 5.64 -12.96 -8.20
CA ALA A 107 5.97 -14.30 -7.71
C ALA A 107 7.36 -14.71 -8.21
N LYS A 108 7.64 -14.55 -9.51
CA LYS A 108 8.96 -14.79 -10.08
C LYS A 108 10.04 -13.93 -9.40
N ALA A 109 9.78 -12.65 -9.16
CA ALA A 109 10.74 -11.77 -8.52
C ALA A 109 10.99 -12.14 -7.04
N VAL A 110 10.00 -12.73 -6.34
CA VAL A 110 10.17 -13.29 -4.99
C VAL A 110 11.08 -14.51 -5.05
N ASP A 111 10.81 -15.46 -5.94
CA ASP A 111 11.58 -16.71 -6.09
C ASP A 111 13.05 -16.43 -6.47
N GLU A 112 13.29 -15.47 -7.34
CA GLU A 112 14.60 -15.01 -7.76
C GLU A 112 15.29 -14.11 -6.74
N ASN A 113 14.64 -13.82 -5.60
CA ASN A 113 15.10 -12.84 -4.63
C ASN A 113 15.46 -11.48 -5.28
N ASN A 114 14.68 -11.06 -6.28
CA ASN A 114 14.89 -9.83 -7.07
C ASN A 114 13.88 -8.71 -6.75
N LEU A 115 13.33 -8.71 -5.55
CA LEU A 115 12.32 -7.77 -5.08
C LEU A 115 12.77 -7.09 -3.78
N VAL A 116 12.57 -5.78 -3.70
CA VAL A 116 12.71 -4.99 -2.46
C VAL A 116 11.35 -4.45 -2.06
N ILE A 117 11.01 -4.56 -0.78
CA ILE A 117 9.78 -3.98 -0.24
C ILE A 117 10.07 -2.63 0.40
N SER A 118 9.26 -1.65 0.07
CA SER A 118 9.31 -0.32 0.67
C SER A 118 7.90 0.20 0.95
N TRP A 119 7.77 1.37 1.50
CA TRP A 119 6.49 1.96 1.91
C TRP A 119 6.41 3.44 1.59
N VAL A 120 5.19 3.95 1.52
CA VAL A 120 4.95 5.39 1.40
C VAL A 120 5.28 6.06 2.73
N PRO A 121 6.25 7.03 2.74
CA PRO A 121 6.61 7.70 3.96
C PRO A 121 5.49 8.63 4.45
N SER A 122 5.19 8.60 5.74
CA SER A 122 4.40 9.62 6.41
C SER A 122 5.22 10.86 6.70
N HIS A 123 4.60 12.04 6.82
CA HIS A 123 5.32 13.24 7.27
C HIS A 123 5.68 13.10 8.75
N TRP A 124 6.92 13.49 9.13
CA TRP A 124 7.44 13.32 10.48
C TRP A 124 6.55 13.96 11.57
N TRP A 125 5.92 15.11 11.31
CA TRP A 125 4.97 15.76 12.23
C TRP A 125 3.77 14.85 12.57
N ARG A 126 3.19 14.17 11.57
CA ARG A 126 2.09 13.21 11.80
C ARG A 126 2.56 11.98 12.56
N HIS A 127 3.82 11.60 12.36
CA HIS A 127 4.42 10.49 13.09
C HIS A 127 4.54 10.83 14.59
N TYR A 128 4.98 12.06 14.93
CA TYR A 128 5.22 12.47 16.31
C TYR A 128 3.97 12.89 17.07
N PHE A 129 3.05 13.62 16.46
CA PHE A 129 1.95 14.30 17.14
C PHE A 129 0.57 13.67 16.97
N GLU A 130 0.30 12.94 15.89
CA GLU A 130 -1.04 12.41 15.63
C GLU A 130 -1.16 10.88 15.76
N LYS A 131 -0.11 10.09 15.46
CA LYS A 131 -0.26 8.64 15.23
C LYS A 131 0.82 7.74 15.79
N GLY A 132 1.98 8.25 16.22
CA GLY A 132 3.08 7.46 16.78
C GLY A 132 3.77 6.48 15.82
N TYR A 133 3.19 6.12 14.66
CA TYR A 133 3.78 5.16 13.70
C TYR A 133 3.24 5.31 12.26
N ASN A 134 3.96 4.73 11.29
CA ASN A 134 3.56 4.68 9.88
C ASN A 134 2.93 3.32 9.57
N GLN A 135 1.63 3.30 9.26
CA GLN A 135 0.87 2.08 8.95
C GLN A 135 1.43 1.34 7.73
N SER A 136 1.74 2.09 6.67
CA SER A 136 2.32 1.53 5.44
C SER A 136 3.68 0.88 5.72
N GLN A 137 4.46 1.42 6.66
CA GLN A 137 5.72 0.81 7.12
C GLN A 137 5.48 -0.51 7.84
N LEU A 138 4.54 -0.57 8.77
CA LEU A 138 4.21 -1.81 9.49
C LEU A 138 3.76 -2.91 8.53
N LEU A 139 2.84 -2.57 7.61
CA LEU A 139 2.37 -3.51 6.59
C LEU A 139 3.51 -3.99 5.68
N ALA A 140 4.40 -3.09 5.25
CA ALA A 140 5.54 -3.43 4.42
C ALA A 140 6.54 -4.34 5.14
N GLN A 141 6.84 -4.07 6.40
CA GLN A 141 7.75 -4.87 7.22
C GLN A 141 7.19 -6.27 7.52
N ASP A 142 5.89 -6.39 7.80
CA ASP A 142 5.26 -7.69 8.01
C ASP A 142 5.22 -8.49 6.70
N LEU A 143 4.84 -7.86 5.58
CA LEU A 143 4.89 -8.49 4.25
C LEU A 143 6.31 -8.97 3.89
N ALA A 144 7.32 -8.15 4.17
CA ALA A 144 8.71 -8.50 3.92
C ALA A 144 9.17 -9.72 4.73
N LYS A 145 8.79 -9.80 6.00
CA LYS A 145 9.05 -10.97 6.84
C LYS A 145 8.41 -12.24 6.28
N ARG A 146 7.16 -12.16 5.83
CA ARG A 146 6.42 -13.29 5.24
C ARG A 146 7.07 -13.80 3.96
N LEU A 147 7.47 -12.88 3.09
CA LEU A 147 8.12 -13.19 1.82
C LEU A 147 9.64 -13.43 1.94
N ARG A 148 10.22 -13.26 3.14
CA ARG A 148 11.67 -13.36 3.40
C ARG A 148 12.50 -12.42 2.51
N LEU A 149 12.00 -11.21 2.28
CA LEU A 149 12.61 -10.21 1.41
C LEU A 149 13.14 -9.01 2.21
N PRO A 150 14.14 -8.29 1.67
CA PRO A 150 14.62 -7.07 2.29
C PRO A 150 13.57 -5.96 2.26
N SER A 151 13.50 -5.18 3.35
CA SER A 151 12.65 -3.98 3.40
C SER A 151 13.37 -2.80 4.02
N PHE A 152 13.30 -1.64 3.36
CA PHE A 152 13.82 -0.39 3.88
C PHE A 152 13.16 0.82 3.20
N SER A 153 13.28 1.98 3.83
CA SER A 153 12.70 3.21 3.32
C SER A 153 13.49 3.74 2.12
N LEU A 154 12.82 3.90 0.98
CA LEU A 154 13.40 4.43 -0.27
C LEU A 154 13.14 5.91 -0.49
N ALA A 155 12.37 6.54 0.39
CA ALA A 155 12.11 7.96 0.33
C ALA A 155 11.77 8.57 1.68
N LYS A 156 11.93 9.88 1.77
CA LYS A 156 11.44 10.72 2.87
C LYS A 156 10.42 11.72 2.34
N LYS A 157 9.42 12.02 3.14
CA LYS A 157 8.46 13.09 2.84
C LYS A 157 8.96 14.40 3.44
N ARG A 158 9.27 15.39 2.59
CA ARG A 158 9.80 16.70 3.00
C ARG A 158 8.72 17.72 3.35
N LYS A 159 7.62 17.75 2.57
CA LYS A 159 6.58 18.77 2.74
C LYS A 159 5.41 18.19 3.53
N ASN A 160 4.89 18.97 4.47
CA ASN A 160 3.58 18.70 5.06
C ASN A 160 2.51 19.09 4.05
N THR A 161 2.18 18.17 3.16
CA THR A 161 1.12 18.39 2.18
C THR A 161 -0.23 18.41 2.89
N ALA A 162 -1.09 19.38 2.56
CA ALA A 162 -2.45 19.45 3.08
C ALA A 162 -3.19 18.11 2.90
N SER A 163 -4.16 17.84 3.77
CA SER A 163 -4.94 16.60 3.69
C SER A 163 -5.58 16.49 2.31
N GLN A 164 -5.28 15.41 1.59
CA GLN A 164 -5.83 15.17 0.24
C GLN A 164 -7.36 15.01 0.23
N LEU A 165 -7.99 14.92 1.40
CA LEU A 165 -9.45 14.79 1.53
C LEU A 165 -10.20 16.04 1.08
N THR A 166 -9.56 17.22 1.17
CA THR A 166 -10.18 18.53 0.88
C THR A 166 -9.78 19.12 -0.48
N LEU A 167 -8.82 18.53 -1.19
CA LEU A 167 -8.28 19.09 -2.43
C LEU A 167 -8.92 18.48 -3.68
N LYS A 168 -9.16 19.31 -4.73
CA LYS A 168 -9.56 18.86 -6.06
C LYS A 168 -8.42 18.10 -6.76
N ARG A 169 -8.72 17.34 -7.82
CA ARG A 169 -7.75 16.44 -8.49
C ARG A 169 -6.48 17.16 -8.99
N LEU A 170 -6.60 18.34 -9.60
CA LEU A 170 -5.48 19.13 -10.09
C LEU A 170 -4.61 19.69 -8.96
N GLU A 171 -5.24 20.19 -7.90
CA GLU A 171 -4.56 20.69 -6.70
C GLU A 171 -3.77 19.58 -5.97
N ARG A 172 -4.23 18.33 -6.05
CA ARG A 172 -3.49 17.18 -5.51
C ARG A 172 -2.17 16.92 -6.23
N LEU A 173 -2.14 17.08 -7.54
CA LEU A 173 -0.92 16.88 -8.34
C LEU A 173 0.13 17.94 -8.03
N THR A 174 -0.25 19.23 -8.00
CA THR A 174 0.65 20.34 -7.69
C THR A 174 1.14 20.32 -6.24
N ASN A 175 0.27 19.95 -5.29
CA ASN A 175 0.60 19.82 -3.87
C ASN A 175 1.64 18.73 -3.59
N LEU A 176 1.77 17.73 -4.47
CA LEU A 176 2.70 16.62 -4.32
C LEU A 176 4.06 16.83 -4.95
N GLN A 177 4.23 17.86 -5.81
CA GLN A 177 5.51 18.15 -6.44
C GLN A 177 6.57 18.50 -5.39
N GLY A 178 7.70 17.75 -5.40
CA GLY A 178 8.78 17.91 -4.43
C GLY A 178 8.40 17.51 -2.98
N ALA A 179 7.28 16.79 -2.80
CA ALA A 179 6.88 16.29 -1.49
C ALA A 179 7.77 15.15 -0.99
N PHE A 180 8.41 14.44 -1.91
CA PHE A 180 9.27 13.30 -1.60
C PHE A 180 10.71 13.54 -2.05
N VAL A 181 11.64 12.87 -1.37
CA VAL A 181 13.04 12.78 -1.75
C VAL A 181 13.47 11.34 -1.64
N ALA A 182 14.01 10.80 -2.72
CA ALA A 182 14.56 9.46 -2.74
C ALA A 182 15.78 9.35 -1.83
N GLN A 183 15.95 8.17 -1.22
CA GLN A 183 17.09 7.83 -0.35
C GLN A 183 17.41 6.34 -0.43
N ASN A 184 18.62 5.95 -0.01
CA ASN A 184 19.06 4.55 0.07
C ASN A 184 18.95 3.76 -1.25
N LEU A 185 18.94 4.44 -2.40
CA LEU A 185 18.85 3.77 -3.71
C LEU A 185 20.14 3.02 -4.07
N ASP A 186 21.26 3.43 -3.49
CA ASP A 186 22.57 2.76 -3.55
C ASP A 186 22.53 1.34 -2.96
N LYS A 187 21.65 1.10 -1.99
CA LYS A 187 21.45 -0.21 -1.35
C LYS A 187 20.66 -1.20 -2.21
N ILE A 188 20.01 -0.73 -3.28
CA ILE A 188 19.18 -1.58 -4.14
C ILE A 188 20.05 -2.26 -5.18
N LYS A 189 20.27 -3.55 -4.98
CA LYS A 189 20.89 -4.45 -5.99
C LYS A 189 19.84 -5.20 -6.83
N LYS A 190 18.57 -4.93 -6.59
CA LYS A 190 17.41 -5.58 -7.21
C LYS A 190 16.84 -4.69 -8.30
N SER A 191 16.11 -5.28 -9.24
CA SER A 191 15.50 -4.54 -10.36
C SER A 191 14.02 -4.19 -10.13
N LEU A 192 13.41 -4.75 -9.08
CA LEU A 192 11.99 -4.57 -8.81
C LEU A 192 11.72 -4.06 -7.39
N ILE A 193 10.84 -3.08 -7.27
CA ILE A 193 10.39 -2.50 -6.00
C ILE A 193 8.89 -2.74 -5.85
N LEU A 194 8.48 -3.21 -4.67
CA LEU A 194 7.10 -3.24 -4.24
C LEU A 194 6.88 -2.15 -3.18
N LEU A 195 6.16 -1.11 -3.54
CA LEU A 195 5.71 -0.08 -2.60
C LEU A 195 4.42 -0.54 -1.90
N VAL A 196 4.35 -0.37 -0.60
CA VAL A 196 3.18 -0.68 0.22
C VAL A 196 2.56 0.61 0.75
N ASP A 197 1.23 0.70 0.64
CA ASP A 197 0.46 1.78 1.26
C ASP A 197 -0.82 1.20 1.88
N ASP A 198 -1.53 1.97 2.71
CA ASP A 198 -2.78 1.52 3.32
C ASP A 198 -3.99 1.72 2.37
N VAL A 199 -4.11 2.89 1.77
CA VAL A 199 -5.21 3.26 0.85
C VAL A 199 -4.76 4.22 -0.23
N THR A 200 -5.13 3.93 -1.46
CA THR A 200 -5.03 4.92 -2.55
C THR A 200 -6.39 5.25 -3.16
N THR A 201 -6.50 6.42 -3.76
CA THR A 201 -7.63 6.82 -4.61
C THR A 201 -7.22 6.83 -6.08
N THR A 202 -6.44 7.79 -6.48
CA THR A 202 -5.96 8.00 -7.86
C THR A 202 -4.57 7.42 -8.13
N GLY A 203 -3.83 7.00 -7.09
CA GLY A 203 -2.43 6.63 -7.21
C GLY A 203 -1.46 7.80 -7.38
N ALA A 204 -1.92 9.05 -7.35
CA ALA A 204 -1.10 10.23 -7.61
C ALA A 204 0.11 10.35 -6.65
N THR A 205 -0.11 10.13 -5.35
CA THR A 205 0.97 10.14 -4.34
C THR A 205 2.06 9.14 -4.65
N LEU A 206 1.64 7.96 -5.09
CA LEU A 206 2.50 6.83 -5.37
C LEU A 206 3.26 7.02 -6.67
N ASN A 207 2.55 7.54 -7.69
CA ASN A 207 3.19 7.89 -8.94
C ASN A 207 4.24 8.99 -8.74
N GLN A 208 3.96 10.00 -7.92
CA GLN A 208 4.94 11.03 -7.58
C GLN A 208 6.16 10.46 -6.84
N LEU A 209 5.94 9.56 -5.89
CA LEU A 209 7.02 8.85 -5.20
C LEU A 209 7.87 8.01 -6.18
N ALA A 210 7.20 7.26 -7.05
CA ALA A 210 7.86 6.47 -8.08
C ALA A 210 8.66 7.33 -9.07
N MET A 211 8.14 8.50 -9.46
CA MET A 211 8.88 9.47 -10.27
C MET A 211 10.17 9.92 -9.59
N GLU A 212 10.15 10.23 -8.29
CA GLU A 212 11.36 10.63 -7.56
C GLU A 212 12.39 9.48 -7.48
N ILE A 213 11.95 8.25 -7.33
CA ILE A 213 12.84 7.07 -7.36
C ILE A 213 13.43 6.89 -8.77
N LYS A 214 12.59 6.96 -9.81
CA LYS A 214 13.03 6.73 -11.21
C LYS A 214 13.91 7.84 -11.76
N LYS A 215 13.90 9.05 -11.22
CA LYS A 215 14.88 10.10 -11.56
C LYS A 215 16.33 9.67 -11.32
N MET A 216 16.56 8.88 -10.27
CA MET A 216 17.88 8.40 -9.89
C MET A 216 18.16 6.97 -10.40
N ARG A 217 17.12 6.16 -10.55
CA ARG A 217 17.19 4.77 -10.98
C ARG A 217 16.05 4.46 -11.98
N PRO A 218 16.21 4.91 -13.25
CA PRO A 218 15.18 4.72 -14.29
C PRO A 218 14.95 3.25 -14.67
N ASP A 219 15.91 2.40 -14.40
CA ASP A 219 15.89 0.96 -14.64
C ASP A 219 14.93 0.18 -13.74
N LEU A 220 14.53 0.75 -12.60
CA LEU A 220 13.70 0.05 -11.61
C LEU A 220 12.25 -0.09 -12.08
N LYS A 221 11.72 -1.30 -11.97
CA LYS A 221 10.28 -1.55 -12.06
C LYS A 221 9.63 -1.32 -10.71
N ILE A 222 8.53 -0.60 -10.67
CA ILE A 222 7.86 -0.24 -9.43
C ILE A 222 6.41 -0.69 -9.46
N TRP A 223 6.06 -1.60 -8.57
CA TRP A 223 4.71 -2.06 -8.30
C TRP A 223 4.21 -1.53 -6.98
N LEU A 224 2.91 -1.56 -6.80
CA LEU A 224 2.25 -1.16 -5.58
C LEU A 224 1.24 -2.21 -5.14
N VAL A 225 1.09 -2.37 -3.81
CA VAL A 225 0.07 -3.24 -3.20
C VAL A 225 -0.67 -2.53 -2.08
N LEU A 226 -2.03 -2.58 -2.08
CA LEU A 226 -2.89 -1.93 -1.06
C LEU A 226 -4.38 -2.10 -1.26
N ALA A 227 -5.17 -1.34 -0.46
CA ALA A 227 -6.60 -1.13 -0.68
C ALA A 227 -6.85 0.12 -1.56
N ARG A 228 -7.81 0.06 -2.48
CA ARG A 228 -8.19 1.16 -3.36
C ARG A 228 -9.63 1.59 -3.15
N LYS A 229 -9.83 2.88 -3.03
CA LYS A 229 -11.17 3.47 -3.10
C LYS A 229 -11.54 3.64 -4.58
N ILE A 230 -12.57 2.93 -5.01
CA ILE A 230 -13.23 3.20 -6.30
C ILE A 230 -14.05 4.47 -6.11
N SER A 231 -13.78 5.48 -6.92
CA SER A 231 -14.57 6.72 -6.98
C SER A 231 -15.68 6.58 -8.01
#